data_be40ac7570523f213e2f500c2eaa2121
#
_entry.id   be40ac7570523f213e2f500c2eaa2121
#
_cell.length_a   1.000
_cell.length_b   1.000
_cell.length_c   1.000
_cell.angle_alpha   90.00
_cell.angle_beta   90.00
_cell.angle_gamma   90.00
#
_symmetry.space_group_name_H-M   'P 1'
#
loop_
_entity.id
_entity.type
_entity.pdbx_description
1 polymer ?
#
loop_
_entity_poly.entity_id
_entity_poly.type
_entity_poly.pdbx_seq_one_letter_code
_entity_poly.pdbx_strand_id
1 'polypeptide(L)'
;MLLSIRPRHAENIFNGTKTVELRRVRPRISEGDFVLVYVTSPTKMLVGSFHVKKILEREPQILWPRVRRKSGLTRREYDEYFRDASVAIGIFLRDVWKLERPLRLDVLRKHFPRFVPPQSYRYLSEDELGVVNTLQRQ
;
A
#
# COMPACT_ATOMS: atom_id res chain seq x y z
N MET A 1 8.24 0.32 -5.54
CA MET A 1 7.89 -0.55 -4.39
C MET A 1 6.50 -1.13 -4.61
N LEU A 2 6.26 -2.31 -4.06
CA LEU A 2 4.93 -2.93 -4.05
C LEU A 2 4.52 -3.15 -2.60
N LEU A 3 3.36 -2.64 -2.20
CA LEU A 3 2.77 -2.87 -0.88
C LEU A 3 1.61 -3.83 -0.99
N SER A 4 1.55 -4.79 -0.06
CA SER A 4 0.38 -5.64 0.11
C SER A 4 -0.60 -4.97 1.06
N ILE A 5 -1.83 -4.79 0.61
CA ILE A 5 -2.88 -4.10 1.36
C ILE A 5 -4.13 -4.97 1.37
N ARG A 6 -4.79 -5.05 2.52
CA ARG A 6 -6.04 -5.82 2.65
C ARG A 6 -7.15 -5.20 1.79
N PRO A 7 -8.10 -6.01 1.28
CA PRO A 7 -9.16 -5.52 0.39
C PRO A 7 -9.93 -4.31 0.92
N ARG A 8 -10.34 -4.33 2.19
CA ARG A 8 -11.08 -3.23 2.80
C ARG A 8 -10.29 -1.90 2.74
N HIS A 9 -9.01 -1.96 3.08
CA HIS A 9 -8.17 -0.76 3.09
C HIS A 9 -7.86 -0.26 1.69
N ALA A 10 -7.64 -1.17 0.75
CA ALA A 10 -7.44 -0.81 -0.65
C ALA A 10 -8.69 -0.14 -1.23
N GLU A 11 -9.87 -0.68 -0.97
CA GLU A 11 -11.12 -0.07 -1.38
C GLU A 11 -11.22 1.37 -0.89
N ASN A 12 -10.91 1.61 0.38
CA ASN A 12 -10.95 2.94 0.98
C ASN A 12 -9.90 3.89 0.39
N ILE A 13 -8.74 3.38 -0.01
CA ILE A 13 -7.73 4.17 -0.70
C ILE A 13 -8.28 4.65 -2.06
N PHE A 14 -8.84 3.74 -2.83
CA PHE A 14 -9.28 4.06 -4.19
C PHE A 14 -10.61 4.80 -4.25
N ASN A 15 -11.43 4.76 -3.20
CA ASN A 15 -12.63 5.61 -3.11
C ASN A 15 -12.34 6.98 -2.46
N GLY A 16 -11.11 7.23 -2.03
CA GLY A 16 -10.69 8.52 -1.48
C GLY A 16 -10.93 8.71 0.02
N THR A 17 -11.50 7.74 0.72
CA THR A 17 -11.76 7.88 2.16
C THR A 17 -10.54 7.60 3.02
N LYS A 18 -9.57 6.86 2.48
CA LYS A 18 -8.30 6.59 3.17
C LYS A 18 -7.16 7.27 2.41
N THR A 19 -6.52 8.23 3.04
CA THR A 19 -5.40 8.97 2.45
C THR A 19 -4.08 8.78 3.21
N VAL A 20 -4.08 7.90 4.20
CA VAL A 20 -2.89 7.51 4.97
C VAL A 20 -2.88 6.01 5.15
N GLU A 21 -1.78 5.38 4.78
CA GLU A 21 -1.51 3.98 5.06
C GLU A 21 -0.66 3.87 6.32
N LEU A 22 -1.04 2.97 7.22
CA LEU A 22 -0.38 2.81 8.51
C LEU A 22 0.47 1.55 8.53
N ARG A 23 1.68 1.67 9.08
CA ARG A 23 2.62 0.55 9.23
C ARG A 23 3.29 0.58 10.60
N ARG A 24 3.62 -0.61 11.11
CA ARG A 24 4.36 -0.76 12.37
C ARG A 24 5.88 -0.65 12.16
N VAL A 25 6.32 -0.98 10.93
CA VAL A 25 7.72 -0.92 10.53
C VAL A 25 7.83 -0.07 9.29
N ARG A 26 8.78 0.85 9.30
CA ARG A 26 8.99 1.75 8.17
C ARG A 26 9.64 1.01 6.99
N PRO A 27 8.98 0.94 5.83
CA PRO A 27 9.65 0.47 4.62
C PRO A 27 10.67 1.50 4.14
N ARG A 28 11.57 1.09 3.26
CA ARG A 28 12.56 2.00 2.66
C ARG A 28 11.93 2.78 1.53
N ILE A 29 11.12 3.75 1.90
CA ILE A 29 10.50 4.68 0.95
C ILE A 29 10.72 6.10 1.44
N SER A 30 10.66 7.02 0.48
CA SER A 30 10.83 8.44 0.73
C SER A 30 9.70 9.22 0.06
N GLU A 31 9.56 10.47 0.45
CA GLU A 31 8.63 11.40 -0.17
C GLU A 31 8.86 11.42 -1.68
N GLY A 32 7.78 11.32 -2.45
CA GLY A 32 7.82 11.30 -3.92
C GLY A 32 7.91 9.90 -4.54
N ASP A 33 8.20 8.87 -3.76
CA ASP A 33 8.36 7.52 -4.29
C ASP A 33 7.03 6.97 -4.83
N PHE A 34 7.16 6.18 -5.90
CA PHE A 34 6.06 5.49 -6.55
C PHE A 34 5.82 4.14 -5.90
N VAL A 35 4.55 3.84 -5.61
CA VAL A 35 4.16 2.59 -4.93
C VAL A 35 3.02 1.91 -5.69
N LEU A 36 3.20 0.62 -5.98
CA LEU A 36 2.15 -0.23 -6.51
C LEU A 36 1.40 -0.92 -5.36
N VAL A 37 0.09 -1.05 -5.52
CA VAL A 37 -0.78 -1.64 -4.52
C VAL A 37 -1.23 -3.03 -4.97
N TYR A 38 -0.81 -4.05 -4.24
CA TYR A 38 -1.29 -5.42 -4.38
C TYR A 38 -2.34 -5.69 -3.29
N VAL A 39 -3.52 -6.12 -3.71
CA VAL A 39 -4.61 -6.43 -2.78
C VAL A 39 -4.56 -7.90 -2.42
N THR A 40 -4.51 -8.17 -1.12
CA THR A 40 -4.37 -9.54 -0.61
C THR A 40 -5.62 -10.38 -0.80
N SER A 41 -5.56 -11.65 -0.42
CA SER A 41 -6.67 -12.59 -0.48
C SER A 41 -7.96 -12.00 0.13
N PRO A 42 -9.14 -12.21 -0.45
CA PRO A 42 -9.39 -13.11 -1.60
C PRO A 42 -9.18 -12.48 -2.97
N THR A 43 -8.93 -11.16 -3.06
CA THR A 43 -8.81 -10.44 -4.33
C THR A 43 -7.60 -10.88 -5.14
N LYS A 44 -6.42 -10.91 -4.54
CA LYS A 44 -5.16 -11.36 -5.15
C LYS A 44 -4.86 -10.69 -6.49
N MET A 45 -4.84 -9.35 -6.48
CA MET A 45 -4.63 -8.54 -7.68
C MET A 45 -3.74 -7.34 -7.42
N LEU A 46 -2.95 -6.98 -8.42
CA LEU A 46 -2.31 -5.67 -8.50
C LEU A 46 -3.35 -4.69 -9.07
N VAL A 47 -3.76 -3.70 -8.28
CA VAL A 47 -4.95 -2.90 -8.62
C VAL A 47 -4.68 -1.43 -8.89
N GLY A 48 -3.58 -0.90 -8.45
CA GLY A 48 -3.33 0.53 -8.60
C GLY A 48 -2.00 0.97 -8.03
N SER A 49 -1.87 2.29 -7.89
CA SER A 49 -0.64 2.92 -7.45
C SER A 49 -0.92 4.23 -6.74
N PHE A 50 0.09 4.74 -6.06
CA PHE A 50 0.11 6.08 -5.52
C PHE A 50 1.55 6.58 -5.40
N HIS A 51 1.70 7.87 -5.12
CA HIS A 51 2.98 8.46 -4.75
C HIS A 51 2.97 8.81 -3.26
N VAL A 52 4.12 8.69 -2.62
CA VAL A 52 4.29 9.07 -1.22
C VAL A 52 4.30 10.58 -1.11
N LYS A 53 3.33 11.15 -0.41
CA LYS A 53 3.27 12.58 -0.15
C LYS A 53 4.22 12.99 0.96
N LYS A 54 4.17 12.28 2.08
CA LYS A 54 5.05 12.44 3.23
C LYS A 54 4.96 11.23 4.13
N ILE A 55 5.92 11.09 5.03
CA ILE A 55 5.94 10.02 6.02
C ILE A 55 6.09 10.65 7.39
N LEU A 56 5.23 10.25 8.33
CA LEU A 56 5.35 10.62 9.74
C LEU A 56 5.68 9.39 10.56
N GLU A 57 6.64 9.54 11.45
CA GLU A 57 7.06 8.51 12.38
C GLU A 57 6.95 9.08 13.78
N ARG A 58 6.01 8.57 14.57
CA ARG A 58 5.68 9.10 15.91
C ARG A 58 5.23 7.93 16.80
N GLU A 59 5.19 8.19 18.12
CA GLU A 59 4.50 7.28 19.01
C GLU A 59 3.04 7.16 18.58
N PRO A 60 2.40 5.99 18.72
CA PRO A 60 1.02 5.80 18.26
C PRO A 60 0.03 6.85 18.78
N GLN A 61 0.12 7.22 20.05
CA GLN A 61 -0.78 8.20 20.67
C GLN A 61 -0.61 9.59 20.04
N ILE A 62 0.60 9.93 19.64
CA ILE A 62 0.92 11.24 19.05
C ILE A 62 0.50 11.28 17.58
N LEU A 63 0.61 10.15 16.88
CA LEU A 63 0.23 10.09 15.47
C LEU A 63 -1.30 10.12 15.29
N TRP A 64 -2.07 9.53 16.20
CA TRP A 64 -3.51 9.38 16.04
C TRP A 64 -4.26 10.67 15.67
N PRO A 65 -4.05 11.81 16.35
CA PRO A 65 -4.76 13.04 15.97
C PRO A 65 -4.48 13.49 14.53
N ARG A 66 -3.33 13.10 14.00
CA ARG A 66 -2.89 13.48 12.66
C ARG A 66 -3.49 12.59 11.58
N VAL A 67 -3.93 11.38 11.92
CA VAL A 67 -4.35 10.38 10.95
C VAL A 67 -5.79 9.87 11.16
N ARG A 68 -6.44 10.22 12.25
CA ARG A 68 -7.73 9.65 12.63
C ARG A 68 -8.83 9.77 11.56
N ARG A 69 -8.83 10.87 10.79
CA ARG A 69 -9.82 11.11 9.73
C ARG A 69 -9.34 10.66 8.36
N LYS A 70 -8.11 10.19 8.27
CA LYS A 70 -7.44 9.87 7.00
C LYS A 70 -7.06 8.42 6.88
N SER A 71 -7.06 7.69 7.99
CA SER A 71 -6.57 6.30 8.04
C SER A 71 -7.62 5.26 7.65
N GLY A 72 -8.90 5.61 7.71
CA GLY A 72 -9.97 4.65 7.50
C GLY A 72 -10.18 3.71 8.68
N LEU A 73 -9.52 3.94 9.82
CA LEU A 73 -9.64 3.12 11.03
C LEU A 73 -10.39 3.84 12.13
N THR A 74 -11.18 3.06 12.89
CA THR A 74 -11.70 3.56 14.17
C THR A 74 -10.55 3.62 15.18
N ARG A 75 -10.74 4.35 16.28
CA ARG A 75 -9.76 4.39 17.37
C ARG A 75 -9.44 3.01 17.90
N ARG A 76 -10.46 2.16 18.06
CA ARG A 76 -10.29 0.79 18.56
C ARG A 76 -9.44 -0.04 17.62
N GLU A 77 -9.71 0.03 16.30
CA GLU A 77 -8.90 -0.67 15.29
C GLU A 77 -7.46 -0.19 15.29
N TYR A 78 -7.26 1.12 15.42
CA TYR A 78 -5.94 1.73 15.48
C TYR A 78 -5.16 1.24 16.70
N ASP A 79 -5.77 1.29 17.88
CA ASP A 79 -5.13 0.86 19.13
C ASP A 79 -4.77 -0.62 19.09
N GLU A 80 -5.64 -1.45 18.52
CA GLU A 80 -5.38 -2.88 18.36
C GLU A 80 -4.20 -3.11 17.40
N TYR A 81 -4.17 -2.40 16.28
CA TYR A 81 -3.11 -2.52 15.28
C TYR A 81 -1.74 -2.14 15.85
N PHE A 82 -1.68 -1.09 16.65
CA PHE A 82 -0.45 -0.59 17.23
C PHE A 82 -0.21 -1.09 18.65
N ARG A 83 -0.93 -2.10 19.12
CA ARG A 83 -0.71 -2.68 20.45
C ARG A 83 0.76 -3.07 20.58
N ASP A 84 1.38 -2.67 21.71
CA ASP A 84 2.79 -2.94 22.03
C ASP A 84 3.80 -2.34 21.03
N ALA A 85 3.37 -1.51 20.10
CA ALA A 85 4.28 -0.80 19.23
C ALA A 85 4.76 0.49 19.90
N SER A 86 6.07 0.72 19.86
CA SER A 86 6.65 1.98 20.35
C SER A 86 6.58 3.09 19.30
N VAL A 87 6.43 2.71 18.02
CA VAL A 87 6.44 3.63 16.88
C VAL A 87 5.32 3.26 15.92
N ALA A 88 4.67 4.28 15.38
CA ALA A 88 3.68 4.16 14.31
C ALA A 88 4.16 4.95 13.09
N ILE A 89 4.01 4.35 11.92
CA ILE A 89 4.40 4.95 10.65
C ILE A 89 3.14 5.32 9.89
N GLY A 90 3.00 6.60 9.53
CA GLY A 90 1.94 7.08 8.64
C GLY A 90 2.50 7.47 7.29
N ILE A 91 2.08 6.77 6.24
CA ILE A 91 2.47 7.07 4.87
C ILE A 91 1.31 7.82 4.24
N PHE A 92 1.48 9.12 4.00
CA PHE A 92 0.47 9.96 3.37
C PHE A 92 0.53 9.80 1.87
N LEU A 93 -0.64 9.63 1.24
CA LEU A 93 -0.76 9.28 -0.17
C LEU A 93 -1.12 10.50 -1.02
N ARG A 94 -0.61 10.53 -2.27
CA ARG A 94 -1.05 11.45 -3.31
C ARG A 94 -1.06 10.73 -4.65
N ASP A 95 -1.76 11.30 -5.62
CA ASP A 95 -1.82 10.77 -6.98
C ASP A 95 -2.24 9.30 -7.00
N VAL A 96 -3.30 9.00 -6.28
CA VAL A 96 -3.87 7.64 -6.23
C VAL A 96 -4.50 7.33 -7.57
N TRP A 97 -4.10 6.20 -8.15
CA TRP A 97 -4.49 5.81 -9.51
C TRP A 97 -4.85 4.33 -9.58
N LYS A 98 -6.01 4.02 -10.17
CA LYS A 98 -6.38 2.63 -10.47
C LYS A 98 -5.76 2.21 -11.79
N LEU A 99 -5.23 0.99 -11.84
CA LEU A 99 -4.83 0.39 -13.11
C LEU A 99 -6.06 0.18 -13.98
N GLU A 100 -5.96 0.47 -15.28
CA GLU A 100 -7.03 0.18 -16.21
C GLU A 100 -7.32 -1.31 -16.27
N ARG A 101 -6.27 -2.11 -16.16
CA ARG A 101 -6.34 -3.58 -16.16
C ARG A 101 -5.67 -4.13 -14.91
N PRO A 102 -6.43 -4.33 -13.83
CA PRO A 102 -5.89 -5.00 -12.66
C PRO A 102 -5.26 -6.35 -13.05
N LEU A 103 -4.11 -6.67 -12.47
CA LEU A 103 -3.35 -7.86 -12.82
C LEU A 103 -3.53 -8.92 -11.73
N ARG A 104 -4.18 -10.04 -12.09
CA ARG A 104 -4.39 -11.15 -11.18
C ARG A 104 -3.06 -11.86 -10.89
N LEU A 105 -3.01 -12.52 -9.75
CA LEU A 105 -1.81 -13.23 -9.31
C LEU A 105 -1.34 -14.27 -10.35
N ASP A 106 -2.27 -14.98 -10.99
CA ASP A 106 -1.90 -15.96 -12.01
C ASP A 106 -1.25 -15.30 -13.24
N VAL A 107 -1.71 -14.11 -13.62
CA VAL A 107 -1.09 -13.33 -14.70
C VAL A 107 0.30 -12.84 -14.29
N LEU A 108 0.45 -12.33 -13.07
CA LEU A 108 1.74 -11.91 -12.55
C LEU A 108 2.75 -13.06 -12.56
N ARG A 109 2.32 -14.26 -12.21
CA ARG A 109 3.17 -15.46 -12.19
C ARG A 109 3.59 -15.93 -13.57
N LYS A 110 2.85 -15.61 -14.62
CA LYS A 110 3.27 -15.90 -16.01
C LYS A 110 4.49 -15.08 -16.41
N HIS A 111 4.58 -13.85 -15.93
CA HIS A 111 5.69 -12.93 -16.24
C HIS A 111 6.79 -12.96 -15.19
N PHE A 112 6.44 -13.33 -13.96
CA PHE A 112 7.35 -13.49 -12.83
C PHE A 112 7.10 -14.87 -12.22
N PRO A 113 7.67 -15.96 -12.81
CA PRO A 113 7.29 -17.33 -12.44
C PRO A 113 7.44 -17.68 -10.96
N ARG A 114 8.32 -16.97 -10.25
CA ARG A 114 8.54 -17.18 -8.82
C ARG A 114 7.92 -16.07 -7.97
N PHE A 115 7.00 -15.31 -8.54
CA PHE A 115 6.38 -14.21 -7.80
C PHE A 115 5.58 -14.75 -6.62
N VAL A 116 5.93 -14.25 -5.43
CA VAL A 116 5.21 -14.51 -4.19
C VAL A 116 4.77 -13.15 -3.66
N PRO A 117 3.45 -12.94 -3.45
CA PRO A 117 3.00 -11.69 -2.86
C PRO A 117 3.66 -11.49 -1.49
N PRO A 118 4.23 -10.30 -1.22
CA PRO A 118 4.85 -10.05 0.07
C PRO A 118 3.80 -10.00 1.18
N GLN A 119 4.18 -10.35 2.40
CA GLN A 119 3.29 -10.17 3.55
C GLN A 119 3.08 -8.69 3.85
N SER A 120 4.06 -7.85 3.54
CA SER A 120 4.01 -6.42 3.81
C SER A 120 4.38 -5.61 2.57
N TYR A 121 5.62 -5.73 2.10
CA TYR A 121 6.07 -5.01 0.91
C TYR A 121 7.25 -5.72 0.25
N ARG A 122 7.52 -5.34 -0.99
CA ARG A 122 8.72 -5.76 -1.72
C ARG A 122 9.14 -4.66 -2.69
N TYR A 123 10.43 -4.61 -3.01
CA TYR A 123 10.96 -3.70 -4.01
C TYR A 123 10.92 -4.37 -5.38
N LEU A 124 10.51 -3.60 -6.41
CA LEU A 124 10.48 -4.06 -7.79
C LEU A 124 11.69 -3.49 -8.53
N SER A 125 12.28 -4.30 -9.42
CA SER A 125 13.29 -3.82 -10.35
C SER A 125 12.66 -2.96 -11.43
N GLU A 126 13.49 -2.20 -12.16
CA GLU A 126 13.01 -1.44 -13.32
C GLU A 126 12.43 -2.33 -14.39
N ASP A 127 13.01 -3.53 -14.59
CA ASP A 127 12.51 -4.52 -15.54
C ASP A 127 11.11 -5.00 -15.15
N GLU A 128 10.90 -5.29 -13.87
CA GLU A 128 9.59 -5.70 -13.35
C GLU A 128 8.55 -4.61 -13.53
N LEU A 129 8.89 -3.35 -13.25
CA LEU A 129 8.01 -2.20 -13.49
C LEU A 129 7.69 -2.05 -14.98
N GLY A 130 8.68 -2.28 -15.85
CA GLY A 130 8.50 -2.24 -17.30
C GLY A 130 7.49 -3.27 -17.78
N VAL A 131 7.53 -4.49 -17.22
CA VAL A 131 6.55 -5.54 -17.55
C VAL A 131 5.15 -5.12 -17.15
N VAL A 132 4.97 -4.58 -15.93
CA VAL A 132 3.67 -4.10 -15.47
C VAL A 132 3.12 -3.04 -16.42
N ASN A 133 3.95 -2.06 -16.80
CA ASN A 133 3.55 -1.00 -17.72
C ASN A 133 3.17 -1.55 -19.09
N THR A 134 3.90 -2.54 -19.61
CA THR A 134 3.59 -3.20 -20.87
C THR A 134 2.23 -3.89 -20.83
N LEU A 135 1.93 -4.58 -19.73
CA LEU A 135 0.65 -5.25 -19.56
C LEU A 135 -0.53 -4.28 -19.51
N GLN A 136 -0.30 -3.03 -19.07
CA GLN A 136 -1.35 -2.01 -19.08
C GLN A 136 -1.67 -1.50 -20.49
N ARG A 137 -0.75 -1.62 -21.43
CA ARG A 137 -0.92 -1.16 -22.83
C ARG A 137 -1.59 -2.19 -23.72
N GLN A 138 -1.67 -3.42 -23.28
CA GLN A 138 -2.36 -4.49 -24.02
C GLN A 138 -3.87 -4.39 -23.74
#